data_41e1325a11ad06d85f81ed02578bee0e
#
_entry.id   41e1325a11ad06d85f81ed02578bee0e
#
_cell.length_a   1.000
_cell.length_b   1.000
_cell.length_c   1.000
_cell.angle_alpha   90.00
_cell.angle_beta   90.00
_cell.angle_gamma   90.00
#
_symmetry.space_group_name_H-M   'P 1'
#
loop_
_entity.id
_entity.type
_entity.pdbx_description
1 polymer ?
#
loop_
_entity_poly.entity_id
_entity_poly.type
_entity_poly.pdbx_seq_one_letter_code
_entity_poly.pdbx_strand_id
1 'polypeptide(L)'
;MIVRILAIADFRAINKQIKYTIVKFKIKVTAVAVVFAFLISCSPVEHVDVLVVGGGASGVSAGIQSARMGVNTMIVEETPWLGGMLTSAGVSCVDGNYNLRSGIFGEFADSLAARYGGYDALKSGWVSNINFDPHIGQEIFTNMVETCGPLLEVRRETVMTDVKGEDGDWTVGFRNASGGRFKVKADVLIDATELGDVAKACGVDYRIGMEASEQTGESIAPAESNDVIQDLTYVAFLKDYGPDADMTIDQPEGYDPSLFYDSARNPMSSDKAETGQTIWSPDMMITYGKTPQGRYMINWPIYGNDYYVNPIDMSRQERQEAYEQAKNFTLCFVYFIQTQLGMKNLGIADDVFPTEDGMPFFPYHRESRRIVGEAFYTMDAAADPYGYEKPYYRTGIAVGDYAVDHHHFRHPDWRSLPDLHFYPIPSFNVPMGVLIPKQDDVRDLIVAEKSVSVSNLINGATRLQPVVMQLGQASGAIAALSHIEGKDVKKVGVRQVQEALLDAGCYIMPYLDLPKNDRHCKALQRIGATGILQGEGRNVGWANQTWFRADDPLMAEDVHTGGYYNGPLGIAAGPVKVGTLIATVRGLGGNIPSSTESWWKQIGLSDYDSDRVATRL
;
A
#
# COMPACT_ATOMS: atom_id res chain seq x y z
N MET A 1 10.84 -78.66 52.89
CA MET A 1 9.59 -78.22 52.25
C MET A 1 9.14 -76.84 52.71
N ILE A 2 9.18 -76.49 54.02
CA ILE A 2 8.77 -75.22 54.61
C ILE A 2 9.62 -74.04 54.12
N VAL A 3 10.93 -74.15 53.97
CA VAL A 3 11.84 -73.07 53.49
C VAL A 3 11.57 -72.68 52.01
N ARG A 4 11.10 -73.61 51.20
CA ARG A 4 10.71 -73.30 49.81
C ARG A 4 9.38 -72.58 49.68
N ILE A 5 8.45 -72.75 50.65
CA ILE A 5 7.13 -72.08 50.68
C ILE A 5 7.27 -70.64 51.14
N LEU A 6 8.12 -70.35 52.14
CA LEU A 6 8.42 -69.04 52.64
C LEU A 6 9.12 -68.13 51.62
N ALA A 7 10.11 -68.69 50.89
CA ALA A 7 10.84 -67.98 49.84
C ALA A 7 9.94 -67.59 48.65
N ILE A 8 8.90 -68.37 48.34
CA ILE A 8 7.96 -68.08 47.25
C ILE A 8 6.91 -67.02 47.67
N ALA A 9 6.52 -67.05 48.94
CA ALA A 9 5.58 -66.07 49.49
C ALA A 9 6.20 -64.67 49.58
N ASP A 10 7.45 -64.55 50.04
CA ASP A 10 8.16 -63.25 50.06
C ASP A 10 8.45 -62.68 48.66
N PHE A 11 8.82 -63.52 47.72
CA PHE A 11 9.04 -63.07 46.33
C PHE A 11 7.74 -62.57 45.66
N ARG A 12 6.60 -63.16 45.98
CA ARG A 12 5.29 -62.67 45.45
C ARG A 12 4.87 -61.37 46.08
N ALA A 13 5.11 -61.16 47.36
CA ALA A 13 4.84 -59.92 48.07
C ALA A 13 5.73 -58.78 47.58
N ILE A 14 7.03 -59.00 47.40
CA ILE A 14 7.99 -58.04 46.86
C ILE A 14 7.63 -57.67 45.42
N ASN A 15 7.34 -58.65 44.55
CA ASN A 15 6.92 -58.39 43.17
C ASN A 15 5.59 -57.62 43.07
N LYS A 16 4.64 -57.85 43.97
CA LYS A 16 3.39 -57.09 44.03
C LYS A 16 3.62 -55.65 44.46
N GLN A 17 4.54 -55.42 45.41
CA GLN A 17 4.92 -54.11 45.91
C GLN A 17 5.72 -53.31 44.88
N ILE A 18 6.64 -53.96 44.14
CA ILE A 18 7.37 -53.36 43.01
C ILE A 18 6.44 -52.99 41.88
N LYS A 19 5.51 -53.86 41.48
CA LYS A 19 4.50 -53.55 40.44
C LYS A 19 3.62 -52.38 40.87
N TYR A 20 3.21 -52.30 42.13
CA TYR A 20 2.37 -51.18 42.63
C TYR A 20 3.15 -49.87 42.69
N THR A 21 4.44 -49.89 43.00
CA THR A 21 5.34 -48.74 43.01
C THR A 21 5.59 -48.23 41.59
N ILE A 22 5.83 -49.15 40.62
CA ILE A 22 6.03 -48.82 39.20
C ILE A 22 4.76 -48.23 38.60
N VAL A 23 3.57 -48.76 38.92
CA VAL A 23 2.30 -48.22 38.43
C VAL A 23 2.05 -46.83 39.03
N LYS A 24 2.29 -46.61 40.35
CA LYS A 24 2.19 -45.27 40.96
C LYS A 24 3.21 -44.28 40.38
N PHE A 25 4.42 -44.72 40.06
CA PHE A 25 5.44 -43.87 39.43
C PHE A 25 5.05 -43.52 38.02
N LYS A 26 4.58 -44.48 37.20
CA LYS A 26 4.06 -44.22 35.85
C LYS A 26 2.86 -43.24 35.87
N ILE A 27 1.89 -43.42 36.77
CA ILE A 27 0.76 -42.52 36.92
C ILE A 27 1.22 -41.11 37.31
N LYS A 28 2.18 -40.95 38.22
CA LYS A 28 2.74 -39.63 38.58
C LYS A 28 3.49 -38.99 37.42
N VAL A 29 4.31 -39.77 36.68
CA VAL A 29 5.04 -39.25 35.50
C VAL A 29 4.06 -38.86 34.40
N THR A 30 3.01 -39.66 34.14
CA THR A 30 1.99 -39.32 33.15
C THR A 30 1.18 -38.10 33.60
N ALA A 31 0.82 -37.98 34.89
CA ALA A 31 0.10 -36.79 35.40
C ALA A 31 0.97 -35.53 35.33
N VAL A 32 2.25 -35.62 35.64
CA VAL A 32 3.22 -34.50 35.51
C VAL A 32 3.40 -34.15 34.03
N ALA A 33 3.52 -35.14 33.13
CA ALA A 33 3.62 -34.87 31.69
C ALA A 33 2.34 -34.23 31.11
N VAL A 34 1.15 -34.65 31.56
CA VAL A 34 -0.12 -34.03 31.18
C VAL A 34 -0.23 -32.62 31.74
N VAL A 35 0.18 -32.36 32.98
CA VAL A 35 0.18 -31.00 33.57
C VAL A 35 1.22 -30.11 32.87
N PHE A 36 2.40 -30.64 32.52
CA PHE A 36 3.38 -29.93 31.70
C PHE A 36 2.86 -29.66 30.28
N ALA A 37 2.17 -30.61 29.66
CA ALA A 37 1.55 -30.41 28.35
C ALA A 37 0.42 -29.37 28.40
N PHE A 38 -0.35 -29.30 29.49
CA PHE A 38 -1.35 -28.26 29.71
C PHE A 38 -0.74 -26.88 30.02
N LEU A 39 0.42 -26.82 30.71
CA LEU A 39 1.13 -25.58 31.00
C LEU A 39 1.86 -25.01 29.76
N ILE A 40 2.26 -25.87 28.82
CA ILE A 40 2.84 -25.45 27.54
C ILE A 40 1.75 -24.97 26.55
N SER A 41 0.47 -25.33 26.79
CA SER A 41 -0.65 -24.95 25.91
C SER A 41 -1.24 -23.57 26.17
N CYS A 42 -0.78 -22.85 27.19
CA CYS A 42 -1.18 -21.48 27.48
C CYS A 42 -0.03 -20.54 27.14
N SER A 43 0.24 -20.33 25.84
CA SER A 43 1.07 -19.21 25.43
C SER A 43 0.40 -17.94 25.94
N PRO A 44 1.11 -17.05 26.66
CA PRO A 44 0.54 -15.79 27.09
C PRO A 44 0.02 -15.05 25.88
N VAL A 45 -1.21 -14.55 25.96
CA VAL A 45 -1.76 -13.68 24.94
C VAL A 45 -1.05 -12.33 25.10
N GLU A 46 -0.31 -11.94 24.08
CA GLU A 46 0.36 -10.64 24.05
C GLU A 46 -0.67 -9.56 23.76
N HIS A 47 -0.44 -8.34 24.27
CA HIS A 47 -1.30 -7.18 24.01
C HIS A 47 -0.49 -6.04 23.40
N VAL A 48 -1.03 -5.44 22.34
CA VAL A 48 -0.54 -4.21 21.73
C VAL A 48 -1.73 -3.27 21.51
N ASP A 49 -1.47 -1.98 21.41
CA ASP A 49 -2.53 -1.01 21.14
C ASP A 49 -2.99 -1.09 19.69
N VAL A 50 -2.03 -1.24 18.77
CA VAL A 50 -2.29 -1.36 17.33
C VAL A 50 -1.58 -2.58 16.76
N LEU A 51 -2.32 -3.45 16.09
CA LEU A 51 -1.79 -4.61 15.37
C LEU A 51 -1.95 -4.39 13.86
N VAL A 52 -0.84 -4.45 13.14
CA VAL A 52 -0.78 -4.39 11.68
C VAL A 52 -0.48 -5.78 11.15
N VAL A 53 -1.36 -6.35 10.36
CA VAL A 53 -1.15 -7.63 9.68
C VAL A 53 -0.80 -7.38 8.22
N GLY A 54 0.40 -7.78 7.84
CA GLY A 54 1.07 -7.45 6.58
C GLY A 54 2.10 -6.33 6.78
N GLY A 55 3.36 -6.61 6.46
CA GLY A 55 4.48 -5.66 6.48
C GLY A 55 4.81 -5.14 5.08
N GLY A 56 3.81 -5.07 4.19
CA GLY A 56 3.90 -4.49 2.86
C GLY A 56 4.12 -2.97 2.89
N ALA A 57 3.99 -2.32 1.75
CA ALA A 57 4.21 -0.87 1.61
C ALA A 57 3.30 -0.06 2.55
N SER A 58 2.02 -0.42 2.65
CA SER A 58 1.09 0.22 3.56
C SER A 58 1.34 -0.15 5.02
N GLY A 59 1.62 -1.43 5.30
CA GLY A 59 1.76 -1.93 6.67
C GLY A 59 2.97 -1.34 7.38
N VAL A 60 4.11 -1.25 6.71
CA VAL A 60 5.31 -0.57 7.25
C VAL A 60 5.00 0.91 7.54
N SER A 61 4.33 1.58 6.61
CA SER A 61 3.96 2.99 6.76
C SER A 61 2.97 3.19 7.92
N ALA A 62 2.01 2.28 8.10
CA ALA A 62 1.04 2.31 9.19
C ALA A 62 1.73 2.12 10.56
N GLY A 63 2.57 1.11 10.66
CA GLY A 63 3.29 0.83 11.91
C GLY A 63 4.22 1.95 12.34
N ILE A 64 5.00 2.50 11.39
CA ILE A 64 5.90 3.65 11.65
C ILE A 64 5.09 4.86 12.12
N GLN A 65 3.99 5.21 11.44
CA GLN A 65 3.18 6.38 11.81
C GLN A 65 2.55 6.20 13.18
N SER A 66 1.95 5.06 13.47
CA SER A 66 1.33 4.76 14.76
C SER A 66 2.36 4.85 15.90
N ALA A 67 3.52 4.21 15.76
CA ALA A 67 4.58 4.25 16.76
C ALA A 67 5.14 5.67 16.98
N ARG A 68 5.32 6.46 15.91
CA ARG A 68 5.76 7.87 16.01
C ARG A 68 4.75 8.77 16.75
N MET A 69 3.47 8.37 16.77
CA MET A 69 2.44 9.04 17.58
C MET A 69 2.39 8.55 19.04
N GLY A 70 3.32 7.67 19.44
CA GLY A 70 3.50 7.21 20.81
C GLY A 70 2.70 5.97 21.20
N VAL A 71 2.18 5.23 20.24
CA VAL A 71 1.32 4.06 20.43
C VAL A 71 2.12 2.77 20.23
N ASN A 72 1.92 1.80 21.16
CA ASN A 72 2.59 0.50 21.08
C ASN A 72 2.02 -0.34 19.95
N THR A 73 2.84 -0.57 18.93
CA THR A 73 2.43 -1.14 17.64
C THR A 73 3.22 -2.39 17.30
N MET A 74 2.55 -3.39 16.75
CA MET A 74 3.20 -4.59 16.19
C MET A 74 2.85 -4.73 14.72
N ILE A 75 3.87 -5.00 13.89
CA ILE A 75 3.70 -5.45 12.50
C ILE A 75 3.98 -6.96 12.45
N VAL A 76 3.09 -7.71 11.81
CA VAL A 76 3.32 -9.14 11.53
C VAL A 76 3.39 -9.32 10.02
N GLU A 77 4.53 -9.85 9.53
CA GLU A 77 4.82 -10.03 8.11
C GLU A 77 5.09 -11.49 7.77
N GLU A 78 4.53 -11.95 6.67
CA GLU A 78 4.63 -13.34 6.21
C GLU A 78 6.02 -13.68 5.63
N THR A 79 6.66 -12.71 4.99
CA THR A 79 7.98 -12.85 4.36
C THR A 79 9.11 -12.42 5.29
N PRO A 80 10.37 -12.73 4.99
CA PRO A 80 11.50 -12.20 5.74
C PRO A 80 11.76 -10.70 5.49
N TRP A 81 11.13 -10.08 4.49
CA TRP A 81 11.36 -8.71 4.09
C TRP A 81 10.16 -7.80 4.40
N LEU A 82 10.43 -6.52 4.62
CA LEU A 82 9.42 -5.45 4.70
C LEU A 82 9.33 -4.69 3.37
N GLY A 83 8.15 -4.15 3.08
CA GLY A 83 7.91 -3.29 1.91
C GLY A 83 7.07 -3.92 0.80
N GLY A 84 6.72 -5.21 0.91
CA GLY A 84 5.76 -5.91 0.05
C GLY A 84 6.05 -5.76 -1.44
N MET A 85 5.15 -5.10 -2.18
CA MET A 85 5.28 -4.92 -3.63
C MET A 85 6.60 -4.26 -4.04
N LEU A 86 7.15 -3.33 -3.25
CA LEU A 86 8.40 -2.61 -3.55
C LEU A 86 9.66 -3.48 -3.36
N THR A 87 9.58 -4.52 -2.55
CA THR A 87 10.72 -5.32 -2.10
C THR A 87 10.48 -6.80 -2.29
N SER A 88 9.61 -7.42 -1.48
CA SER A 88 9.34 -8.86 -1.45
C SER A 88 8.80 -9.40 -2.78
N ALA A 89 7.98 -8.63 -3.51
CA ALA A 89 7.48 -8.96 -4.84
C ALA A 89 8.36 -8.41 -5.99
N GLY A 90 9.37 -7.59 -5.71
CA GLY A 90 10.38 -7.17 -6.67
C GLY A 90 10.03 -6.00 -7.58
N VAL A 91 8.90 -5.28 -7.39
CA VAL A 91 8.58 -4.10 -8.21
C VAL A 91 9.31 -2.87 -7.66
N SER A 92 10.59 -2.79 -7.94
CA SER A 92 11.50 -1.76 -7.42
C SER A 92 11.67 -0.56 -8.36
N CYS A 93 10.60 -0.20 -9.05
CA CYS A 93 10.43 1.06 -9.75
C CYS A 93 9.16 1.73 -9.24
N VAL A 94 9.24 3.00 -8.88
CA VAL A 94 8.12 3.74 -8.30
C VAL A 94 7.36 4.48 -9.38
N ASP A 95 6.05 4.34 -9.40
CA ASP A 95 5.16 5.01 -10.33
C ASP A 95 4.45 6.19 -9.67
N GLY A 96 4.66 7.38 -10.20
CA GLY A 96 4.04 8.61 -9.72
C GLY A 96 4.73 9.29 -8.55
N ASN A 97 4.13 10.38 -8.11
CA ASN A 97 4.50 11.24 -6.99
C ASN A 97 5.95 11.74 -7.00
N TYR A 98 6.60 11.82 -8.16
CA TYR A 98 7.98 12.31 -8.27
C TYR A 98 8.14 13.74 -7.76
N ASN A 99 7.12 14.56 -7.94
CA ASN A 99 7.06 15.95 -7.48
C ASN A 99 6.21 16.12 -6.21
N LEU A 100 5.52 15.08 -5.76
CA LEU A 100 4.65 15.07 -4.58
C LEU A 100 5.20 14.16 -3.47
N ARG A 101 6.54 14.10 -3.33
CA ARG A 101 7.18 13.30 -2.29
C ARG A 101 6.88 13.85 -0.91
N SER A 102 6.11 13.11 -0.13
CA SER A 102 5.66 13.55 1.20
C SER A 102 5.58 12.39 2.19
N GLY A 103 5.58 12.72 3.49
CA GLY A 103 5.47 11.74 4.56
C GLY A 103 6.51 10.61 4.48
N ILE A 104 6.13 9.42 4.88
CA ILE A 104 6.99 8.21 4.89
C ILE A 104 7.46 7.84 3.48
N PHE A 105 6.62 8.02 2.45
CA PHE A 105 7.08 7.84 1.06
C PHE A 105 8.21 8.81 0.70
N GLY A 106 8.09 10.07 1.10
CA GLY A 106 9.15 11.07 0.90
C GLY A 106 10.45 10.69 1.60
N GLU A 107 10.37 10.22 2.85
CA GLU A 107 11.54 9.75 3.62
C GLU A 107 12.20 8.53 2.98
N PHE A 108 11.41 7.58 2.48
CA PHE A 108 11.90 6.41 1.75
C PHE A 108 12.64 6.81 0.47
N ALA A 109 12.04 7.70 -0.34
CA ALA A 109 12.65 8.19 -1.58
C ALA A 109 13.94 9.01 -1.31
N ASP A 110 13.94 9.86 -0.27
CA ASP A 110 15.12 10.61 0.16
C ASP A 110 16.25 9.67 0.64
N SER A 111 15.88 8.58 1.34
CA SER A 111 16.84 7.55 1.80
C SER A 111 17.43 6.75 0.64
N LEU A 112 16.64 6.40 -0.37
CA LEU A 112 17.13 5.80 -1.62
C LEU A 112 18.11 6.76 -2.32
N ALA A 113 17.73 8.02 -2.47
CA ALA A 113 18.61 9.02 -3.10
C ALA A 113 19.93 9.15 -2.33
N ALA A 114 19.90 9.21 -1.01
CA ALA A 114 21.10 9.24 -0.19
C ALA A 114 21.98 7.99 -0.36
N ARG A 115 21.34 6.80 -0.44
CA ARG A 115 22.04 5.51 -0.60
C ARG A 115 22.77 5.38 -1.94
N TYR A 116 22.21 5.93 -3.02
CA TYR A 116 22.76 5.84 -4.37
C TYR A 116 23.50 7.10 -4.85
N GLY A 117 23.62 8.14 -4.01
CA GLY A 117 24.37 9.35 -4.33
C GLY A 117 23.58 10.47 -5.02
N GLY A 118 22.25 10.42 -4.94
CA GLY A 118 21.34 11.46 -5.41
C GLY A 118 20.21 10.93 -6.27
N TYR A 119 19.18 11.76 -6.49
CA TYR A 119 18.00 11.41 -7.29
C TYR A 119 18.34 11.07 -8.75
N ASP A 120 19.40 11.66 -9.32
CA ASP A 120 19.80 11.37 -10.71
C ASP A 120 20.32 9.94 -10.87
N ALA A 121 20.91 9.35 -9.83
CA ALA A 121 21.33 7.95 -9.84
C ALA A 121 20.14 6.97 -9.85
N LEU A 122 18.98 7.39 -9.37
CA LEU A 122 17.75 6.57 -9.37
C LEU A 122 17.10 6.49 -10.75
N LYS A 123 17.44 7.36 -11.69
CA LYS A 123 16.95 7.36 -13.09
C LYS A 123 17.73 6.38 -13.97
N SER A 124 18.01 5.20 -13.47
CA SER A 124 18.84 4.19 -14.14
C SER A 124 18.09 3.40 -15.21
N GLY A 125 16.79 3.20 -15.04
CA GLY A 125 15.86 2.69 -16.06
C GLY A 125 14.98 3.81 -16.60
N TRP A 126 14.30 3.58 -17.73
CA TRP A 126 13.46 4.62 -18.33
C TRP A 126 11.97 4.53 -17.94
N VAL A 127 11.54 3.44 -17.29
CA VAL A 127 10.14 3.26 -16.85
C VAL A 127 9.77 4.15 -15.69
N SER A 128 10.74 4.54 -14.85
CA SER A 128 10.51 5.31 -13.65
C SER A 128 11.66 6.29 -13.36
N ASN A 129 11.37 7.39 -12.66
CA ASN A 129 12.38 8.29 -12.12
C ASN A 129 13.01 7.79 -10.80
N ILE A 130 12.46 6.72 -10.21
CA ILE A 130 12.95 6.11 -8.96
C ILE A 130 13.03 4.60 -9.16
N ASN A 131 14.20 4.13 -9.59
CA ASN A 131 14.54 2.71 -9.68
C ASN A 131 15.54 2.37 -8.59
N PHE A 132 15.44 1.18 -8.01
CA PHE A 132 16.34 0.73 -6.96
C PHE A 132 16.43 -0.81 -6.92
N ASP A 133 17.35 -1.36 -6.15
CA ASP A 133 17.45 -2.80 -5.95
C ASP A 133 16.58 -3.22 -4.74
N PRO A 134 15.73 -4.26 -4.83
CA PRO A 134 14.74 -4.60 -3.79
C PRO A 134 15.33 -4.80 -2.40
N HIS A 135 16.51 -5.43 -2.30
CA HIS A 135 17.19 -5.63 -1.02
C HIS A 135 17.61 -4.33 -0.35
N ILE A 136 17.98 -3.30 -1.13
CA ILE A 136 18.27 -1.95 -0.61
C ILE A 136 16.99 -1.28 -0.08
N GLY A 137 15.88 -1.42 -0.81
CA GLY A 137 14.57 -0.94 -0.32
C GLY A 137 14.18 -1.56 1.01
N GLN A 138 14.37 -2.88 1.15
CA GLN A 138 14.12 -3.63 2.38
C GLN A 138 15.04 -3.17 3.54
N GLU A 139 16.34 -2.94 3.28
CA GLU A 139 17.26 -2.38 4.28
C GLU A 139 16.77 -1.00 4.78
N ILE A 140 16.33 -0.14 3.87
CA ILE A 140 15.80 1.19 4.22
C ILE A 140 14.55 1.07 5.09
N PHE A 141 13.58 0.24 4.73
CA PHE A 141 12.38 0.03 5.56
C PHE A 141 12.73 -0.52 6.94
N THR A 142 13.68 -1.46 7.02
CA THR A 142 14.15 -1.97 8.31
C THR A 142 14.76 -0.87 9.17
N ASN A 143 15.64 -0.05 8.61
CA ASN A 143 16.23 1.08 9.32
C ASN A 143 15.18 2.10 9.77
N MET A 144 14.17 2.41 8.93
CA MET A 144 13.07 3.31 9.31
C MET A 144 12.26 2.76 10.49
N VAL A 145 11.98 1.46 10.50
CA VAL A 145 11.30 0.78 11.62
C VAL A 145 12.14 0.85 12.90
N GLU A 146 13.43 0.58 12.81
CA GLU A 146 14.36 0.63 13.96
C GLU A 146 14.40 2.02 14.62
N THR A 147 14.20 3.09 13.86
CA THR A 147 14.14 4.46 14.41
C THR A 147 12.95 4.68 15.36
N CYS A 148 11.91 3.84 15.29
CA CYS A 148 10.75 3.91 16.18
C CYS A 148 11.03 3.32 17.56
N GLY A 149 12.16 2.62 17.75
CA GLY A 149 12.57 2.03 19.02
C GLY A 149 11.56 1.01 19.56
N PRO A 150 11.34 0.96 20.89
CA PRO A 150 10.51 -0.07 21.52
C PRO A 150 9.01 0.06 21.25
N LEU A 151 8.56 1.14 20.62
CA LEU A 151 7.15 1.35 20.28
C LEU A 151 6.70 0.60 19.01
N LEU A 152 7.66 0.05 18.24
CA LEU A 152 7.34 -0.72 17.04
C LEU A 152 8.06 -2.07 17.06
N GLU A 153 7.31 -3.13 17.30
CA GLU A 153 7.78 -4.51 17.15
C GLU A 153 7.44 -5.03 15.74
N VAL A 154 8.37 -5.80 15.14
CA VAL A 154 8.13 -6.47 13.84
C VAL A 154 8.39 -7.96 13.97
N ARG A 155 7.41 -8.77 13.58
CA ARG A 155 7.50 -10.24 13.49
C ARG A 155 7.39 -10.68 12.06
N ARG A 156 8.51 -11.11 11.51
CA ARG A 156 8.64 -11.61 10.13
C ARG A 156 8.42 -13.12 10.08
N GLU A 157 8.26 -13.65 8.86
CA GLU A 157 8.06 -15.09 8.60
C GLU A 157 6.93 -15.67 9.46
N THR A 158 5.87 -14.89 9.61
CA THR A 158 4.77 -15.18 10.52
C THR A 158 3.44 -14.99 9.82
N VAL A 159 2.64 -16.05 9.77
CA VAL A 159 1.36 -16.07 9.07
C VAL A 159 0.19 -16.02 10.05
N MET A 160 -0.85 -15.27 9.69
CA MET A 160 -2.13 -15.28 10.39
C MET A 160 -2.80 -16.65 10.24
N THR A 161 -3.38 -17.16 11.33
CA THR A 161 -4.13 -18.43 11.33
C THR A 161 -5.62 -18.24 11.58
N ASP A 162 -5.98 -17.31 12.43
CA ASP A 162 -7.37 -16.98 12.77
C ASP A 162 -7.45 -15.55 13.32
N VAL A 163 -8.64 -14.94 13.22
CA VAL A 163 -8.96 -13.65 13.81
C VAL A 163 -10.34 -13.72 14.47
N LYS A 164 -10.49 -13.07 15.62
CA LYS A 164 -11.73 -12.91 16.35
C LYS A 164 -11.83 -11.51 16.87
N GLY A 165 -12.98 -10.88 16.67
CA GLY A 165 -13.34 -9.58 17.24
C GLY A 165 -14.54 -9.76 18.15
N GLU A 166 -14.49 -9.22 19.36
CA GLU A 166 -15.61 -9.12 20.27
C GLU A 166 -15.59 -7.71 20.87
N ASP A 167 -16.64 -6.92 20.66
CA ASP A 167 -16.82 -5.57 21.22
C ASP A 167 -15.66 -4.56 21.01
N GLY A 168 -14.93 -4.67 19.90
CA GLY A 168 -13.78 -3.81 19.57
C GLY A 168 -12.43 -4.33 20.05
N ASP A 169 -12.40 -5.47 20.76
CA ASP A 169 -11.18 -6.17 21.13
C ASP A 169 -10.84 -7.23 20.09
N TRP A 170 -9.73 -7.06 19.38
CA TRP A 170 -9.25 -8.03 18.41
C TRP A 170 -8.34 -9.07 19.05
N THR A 171 -8.49 -10.33 18.68
CA THR A 171 -7.55 -11.40 18.99
C THR A 171 -7.17 -12.13 17.73
N VAL A 172 -5.91 -12.02 17.34
CA VAL A 172 -5.37 -12.61 16.11
C VAL A 172 -4.40 -13.74 16.47
N GLY A 173 -4.61 -14.90 15.87
CA GLY A 173 -3.73 -16.06 15.98
C GLY A 173 -2.68 -16.07 14.89
N PHE A 174 -1.46 -16.48 15.26
CA PHE A 174 -0.32 -16.52 14.36
C PHE A 174 0.46 -17.83 14.47
N ARG A 175 1.19 -18.14 13.39
CA ARG A 175 2.15 -19.23 13.33
C ARG A 175 3.43 -18.73 12.64
N ASN A 176 4.57 -18.82 13.33
CA ASN A 176 5.87 -18.47 12.77
C ASN A 176 6.48 -19.62 11.92
N ALA A 177 7.58 -19.35 11.22
CA ALA A 177 8.27 -20.32 10.36
C ALA A 177 8.73 -21.60 11.10
N SER A 178 9.08 -21.50 12.40
CA SER A 178 9.44 -22.65 13.23
C SER A 178 8.24 -23.50 13.68
N GLY A 179 7.00 -23.12 13.28
CA GLY A 179 5.76 -23.79 13.65
C GLY A 179 5.19 -23.38 15.01
N GLY A 180 5.84 -22.45 15.74
CA GLY A 180 5.36 -21.89 17.00
C GLY A 180 4.08 -21.08 16.78
N ARG A 181 3.09 -21.27 17.67
CA ARG A 181 1.82 -20.56 17.63
C ARG A 181 1.70 -19.60 18.82
N PHE A 182 1.16 -18.42 18.56
CA PHE A 182 0.88 -17.41 19.59
C PHE A 182 -0.34 -16.60 19.21
N LYS A 183 -0.84 -15.78 20.12
CA LYS A 183 -1.97 -14.88 19.90
C LYS A 183 -1.62 -13.48 20.35
N VAL A 184 -2.12 -12.50 19.61
CA VAL A 184 -1.99 -11.08 19.95
C VAL A 184 -3.39 -10.50 20.10
N LYS A 185 -3.60 -9.77 21.19
CA LYS A 185 -4.75 -8.88 21.37
C LYS A 185 -4.39 -7.47 20.93
N ALA A 186 -5.33 -6.76 20.34
CA ALA A 186 -5.15 -5.38 19.94
C ALA A 186 -6.45 -4.58 20.09
N ASP A 187 -6.33 -3.30 20.44
CA ASP A 187 -7.46 -2.37 20.48
C ASP A 187 -7.88 -1.99 19.06
N VAL A 188 -6.90 -1.78 18.16
CA VAL A 188 -7.14 -1.49 16.73
C VAL A 188 -6.38 -2.48 15.85
N LEU A 189 -7.07 -3.02 14.86
CA LEU A 189 -6.52 -3.92 13.86
C LEU A 189 -6.42 -3.22 12.50
N ILE A 190 -5.26 -3.34 11.84
CA ILE A 190 -5.03 -2.85 10.49
C ILE A 190 -4.79 -4.04 9.56
N ASP A 191 -5.64 -4.22 8.56
CA ASP A 191 -5.39 -5.11 7.44
C ASP A 191 -4.50 -4.41 6.41
N ALA A 192 -3.26 -4.85 6.32
CA ALA A 192 -2.28 -4.43 5.33
C ALA A 192 -1.77 -5.63 4.52
N THR A 193 -2.57 -6.71 4.46
CA THR A 193 -2.24 -7.88 3.64
C THR A 193 -2.42 -7.58 2.15
N GLU A 194 -1.66 -8.26 1.30
CA GLU A 194 -1.67 -8.03 -0.15
C GLU A 194 -3.06 -8.21 -0.79
N LEU A 195 -3.90 -9.09 -0.24
CA LEU A 195 -5.19 -9.47 -0.80
C LEU A 195 -6.39 -9.24 0.13
N GLY A 196 -6.23 -8.49 1.26
CA GLY A 196 -7.33 -8.22 2.18
C GLY A 196 -7.79 -9.45 2.97
N ASP A 197 -6.85 -10.31 3.34
CA ASP A 197 -7.17 -11.60 3.98
C ASP A 197 -7.70 -11.43 5.41
N VAL A 198 -7.28 -10.36 6.13
CA VAL A 198 -7.83 -10.02 7.46
C VAL A 198 -9.27 -9.53 7.33
N ALA A 199 -9.55 -8.61 6.40
CA ALA A 199 -10.89 -8.10 6.15
C ALA A 199 -11.88 -9.22 5.84
N LYS A 200 -11.47 -10.17 4.96
CA LYS A 200 -12.25 -11.38 4.68
C LYS A 200 -12.51 -12.21 5.95
N ALA A 201 -11.48 -12.44 6.74
CA ALA A 201 -11.58 -13.24 7.96
C ALA A 201 -12.43 -12.57 9.04
N CYS A 202 -12.52 -11.23 9.03
CA CYS A 202 -13.40 -10.43 9.87
C CYS A 202 -14.84 -10.33 9.34
N GLY A 203 -15.14 -10.90 8.17
CA GLY A 203 -16.47 -10.85 7.56
C GLY A 203 -16.84 -9.51 6.92
N VAL A 204 -15.84 -8.71 6.55
CA VAL A 204 -16.07 -7.44 5.84
C VAL A 204 -16.61 -7.73 4.43
N ASP A 205 -17.65 -7.00 4.03
CA ASP A 205 -18.16 -7.04 2.65
C ASP A 205 -17.14 -6.44 1.68
N TYR A 206 -16.95 -7.07 0.52
CA TYR A 206 -15.99 -6.63 -0.49
C TYR A 206 -16.47 -6.89 -1.91
N ARG A 207 -15.79 -6.31 -2.87
CA ARG A 207 -15.97 -6.45 -4.32
C ARG A 207 -14.74 -7.05 -4.95
N ILE A 208 -14.92 -7.82 -6.01
CA ILE A 208 -13.85 -8.35 -6.87
C ILE A 208 -14.26 -8.06 -8.32
N GLY A 209 -13.28 -7.79 -9.17
CA GLY A 209 -13.53 -7.50 -10.59
C GLY A 209 -14.14 -6.13 -10.85
N MET A 210 -14.72 -5.93 -12.02
CA MET A 210 -15.24 -4.64 -12.45
C MET A 210 -16.72 -4.49 -12.08
N GLU A 211 -17.07 -3.38 -11.45
CA GLU A 211 -18.44 -2.97 -11.20
C GLU A 211 -19.12 -2.50 -12.49
N ALA A 212 -20.43 -2.73 -12.62
CA ALA A 212 -21.23 -2.17 -13.71
C ALA A 212 -21.35 -0.64 -13.60
N SER A 213 -21.48 0.04 -14.75
CA SER A 213 -21.69 1.49 -14.82
C SER A 213 -22.91 1.97 -14.02
N GLU A 214 -23.98 1.16 -13.93
CA GLU A 214 -25.15 1.47 -13.09
C GLU A 214 -24.80 1.54 -11.59
N GLN A 215 -23.80 0.77 -11.14
CA GLN A 215 -23.40 0.71 -9.74
C GLN A 215 -22.46 1.84 -9.32
N THR A 216 -21.62 2.31 -10.24
CA THR A 216 -20.57 3.30 -9.96
C THR A 216 -20.90 4.70 -10.48
N GLY A 217 -21.74 4.80 -11.49
CA GLY A 217 -21.98 6.02 -12.26
C GLY A 217 -20.91 6.30 -13.33
N GLU A 218 -19.82 5.55 -13.35
CA GLU A 218 -18.68 5.74 -14.27
C GLU A 218 -19.07 5.33 -15.70
N SER A 219 -19.03 6.27 -16.63
CA SER A 219 -19.55 6.08 -17.99
C SER A 219 -18.77 5.05 -18.82
N ILE A 220 -17.50 4.82 -18.49
CA ILE A 220 -16.64 3.84 -19.16
C ILE A 220 -16.60 2.47 -18.47
N ALA A 221 -17.25 2.32 -17.31
CA ALA A 221 -17.39 1.02 -16.67
C ALA A 221 -18.22 0.07 -17.55
N PRO A 222 -18.02 -1.25 -17.46
CA PRO A 222 -18.80 -2.20 -18.25
C PRO A 222 -20.31 -2.10 -17.96
N ALA A 223 -21.15 -2.50 -18.90
CA ALA A 223 -22.60 -2.49 -18.72
C ALA A 223 -23.07 -3.50 -17.66
N GLU A 224 -22.34 -4.59 -17.48
CA GLU A 224 -22.59 -5.64 -16.49
C GLU A 224 -21.31 -5.87 -15.67
N SER A 225 -21.47 -6.13 -14.36
CA SER A 225 -20.35 -6.49 -13.50
C SER A 225 -19.72 -7.81 -13.94
N ASN A 226 -18.42 -7.94 -13.74
CA ASN A 226 -17.67 -9.16 -13.99
C ASN A 226 -16.67 -9.44 -12.86
N ASP A 227 -16.00 -10.57 -12.88
CA ASP A 227 -14.98 -10.99 -11.91
C ASP A 227 -13.55 -10.83 -12.41
N VAL A 228 -13.35 -10.08 -13.50
CA VAL A 228 -12.05 -9.85 -14.11
C VAL A 228 -11.23 -8.89 -13.24
N ILE A 229 -10.07 -9.36 -12.82
CA ILE A 229 -9.06 -8.56 -12.13
C ILE A 229 -7.87 -8.30 -13.07
N GLN A 230 -6.98 -7.41 -12.67
CA GLN A 230 -5.76 -7.17 -13.42
C GLN A 230 -4.81 -8.37 -13.35
N ASP A 231 -4.05 -8.56 -14.43
CA ASP A 231 -2.95 -9.54 -14.49
C ASP A 231 -1.99 -9.35 -13.31
N LEU A 232 -1.48 -10.43 -12.75
CA LEU A 232 -0.36 -10.38 -11.81
C LEU A 232 0.97 -10.60 -12.54
N THR A 233 2.08 -10.28 -11.89
CA THR A 233 3.42 -10.52 -12.45
C THR A 233 4.33 -11.17 -11.42
N TYR A 234 4.87 -12.34 -11.73
CA TYR A 234 6.01 -12.84 -10.99
C TYR A 234 7.27 -12.16 -11.55
N VAL A 235 7.87 -11.25 -10.78
CA VAL A 235 9.00 -10.45 -11.25
C VAL A 235 10.26 -11.30 -11.34
N ALA A 236 11.13 -11.03 -12.31
CA ALA A 236 12.48 -11.59 -12.36
C ALA A 236 13.52 -10.46 -12.37
N PHE A 237 14.66 -10.69 -11.74
CA PHE A 237 15.82 -9.82 -11.86
C PHE A 237 16.90 -10.53 -12.64
N LEU A 238 17.36 -9.90 -13.72
CA LEU A 238 18.46 -10.42 -14.53
C LEU A 238 19.73 -9.61 -14.27
N LYS A 239 20.86 -10.29 -14.40
CA LYS A 239 22.20 -9.74 -14.27
C LYS A 239 23.02 -10.12 -15.50
N ASP A 240 23.84 -9.19 -15.96
CA ASP A 240 24.81 -9.47 -17.03
C ASP A 240 26.06 -10.11 -16.43
N TYR A 241 26.32 -11.36 -16.83
CA TYR A 241 27.48 -12.15 -16.39
C TYR A 241 28.69 -12.02 -17.32
N GLY A 242 28.59 -11.12 -18.32
CA GLY A 242 29.66 -10.82 -19.27
C GLY A 242 29.46 -11.45 -20.66
N PRO A 243 30.13 -10.91 -21.68
CA PRO A 243 29.83 -11.24 -23.08
C PRO A 243 30.08 -12.70 -23.48
N ASP A 244 30.92 -13.41 -22.74
CA ASP A 244 31.27 -14.81 -23.01
C ASP A 244 30.46 -15.80 -22.15
N ALA A 245 29.57 -15.31 -21.26
CA ALA A 245 28.76 -16.16 -20.39
C ALA A 245 27.58 -16.75 -21.15
N ASP A 246 27.27 -18.03 -20.87
CA ASP A 246 26.01 -18.66 -21.24
C ASP A 246 25.26 -19.03 -19.96
N MET A 247 24.29 -18.21 -19.61
CA MET A 247 23.44 -18.31 -18.42
C MET A 247 22.07 -18.88 -18.79
N THR A 248 21.94 -19.51 -19.98
CA THR A 248 20.68 -20.07 -20.45
C THR A 248 20.16 -21.10 -19.45
N ILE A 249 18.97 -20.84 -18.91
CA ILE A 249 18.28 -21.78 -18.02
C ILE A 249 17.77 -23.00 -18.79
N ASP A 250 17.45 -24.09 -18.09
CA ASP A 250 16.76 -25.20 -18.70
C ASP A 250 15.39 -24.74 -19.25
N GLN A 251 14.96 -25.33 -20.38
CA GLN A 251 13.67 -24.98 -20.97
C GLN A 251 12.53 -25.27 -19.99
N PRO A 252 11.77 -24.25 -19.55
CA PRO A 252 10.66 -24.45 -18.63
C PRO A 252 9.52 -25.27 -19.24
N GLU A 253 8.74 -25.89 -18.39
CA GLU A 253 7.57 -26.68 -18.79
C GLU A 253 6.52 -25.81 -19.52
N GLY A 254 5.98 -26.33 -20.63
CA GLY A 254 4.95 -25.62 -21.41
C GLY A 254 5.46 -24.39 -22.18
N TYR A 255 6.79 -24.24 -22.37
CA TYR A 255 7.34 -23.12 -23.12
C TYR A 255 6.79 -23.04 -24.54
N ASP A 256 6.14 -21.90 -24.84
CA ASP A 256 5.69 -21.52 -26.18
C ASP A 256 6.22 -20.11 -26.52
N PRO A 257 7.20 -19.98 -27.41
CA PRO A 257 7.78 -18.67 -27.78
C PRO A 257 6.76 -17.71 -28.41
N SER A 258 5.68 -18.23 -29.00
CA SER A 258 4.68 -17.39 -29.67
C SER A 258 3.96 -16.44 -28.72
N LEU A 259 3.88 -16.78 -27.45
CA LEU A 259 3.30 -15.93 -26.39
C LEU A 259 4.10 -14.66 -26.12
N PHE A 260 5.36 -14.59 -26.60
CA PHE A 260 6.30 -13.50 -26.29
C PHE A 260 6.82 -12.77 -27.53
N TYR A 261 6.43 -13.15 -28.76
CA TYR A 261 6.98 -12.56 -29.99
C TYR A 261 6.87 -11.03 -30.02
N ASP A 262 5.79 -10.46 -29.51
CA ASP A 262 5.56 -9.02 -29.54
C ASP A 262 6.11 -8.28 -28.28
N SER A 263 6.79 -8.99 -27.37
CA SER A 263 7.44 -8.34 -26.21
C SER A 263 8.65 -7.48 -26.59
N ALA A 264 9.34 -7.85 -27.67
CA ALA A 264 10.44 -7.08 -28.24
C ALA A 264 10.62 -7.41 -29.73
N ARG A 265 11.23 -6.49 -30.51
CA ARG A 265 11.57 -6.72 -31.92
C ARG A 265 12.43 -7.96 -32.10
N ASN A 266 11.92 -8.88 -32.88
CA ASN A 266 12.60 -10.10 -33.32
C ASN A 266 12.05 -10.54 -34.67
N PRO A 267 12.63 -11.54 -35.37
CA PRO A 267 12.16 -11.96 -36.69
C PRO A 267 10.71 -12.43 -36.76
N MET A 268 10.11 -12.79 -35.64
CA MET A 268 8.74 -13.31 -35.55
C MET A 268 7.74 -12.27 -35.03
N SER A 269 8.21 -11.10 -34.57
CA SER A 269 7.33 -10.06 -34.00
C SER A 269 6.49 -9.42 -35.11
N SER A 270 5.27 -9.01 -34.75
CA SER A 270 4.36 -8.23 -35.58
C SER A 270 4.95 -6.83 -35.92
N ASP A 271 4.44 -6.15 -36.94
CA ASP A 271 4.84 -4.76 -37.22
C ASP A 271 4.42 -3.79 -36.14
N LYS A 272 3.26 -4.03 -35.55
CA LYS A 272 2.73 -3.34 -34.36
C LYS A 272 2.11 -4.35 -33.42
N ALA A 273 2.17 -4.07 -32.12
CA ALA A 273 1.43 -4.84 -31.14
C ALA A 273 -0.08 -4.78 -31.40
N GLU A 274 -0.81 -5.80 -31.02
CA GLU A 274 -2.26 -5.88 -31.19
C GLU A 274 -3.00 -4.72 -30.49
N THR A 275 -2.42 -4.20 -29.40
CA THR A 275 -2.87 -2.99 -28.68
C THR A 275 -2.60 -1.68 -29.43
N GLY A 276 -1.97 -1.73 -30.60
CA GLY A 276 -1.53 -0.54 -31.34
C GLY A 276 -0.24 0.11 -30.83
N GLN A 277 0.31 -0.39 -29.72
CA GLN A 277 1.56 0.11 -29.14
C GLN A 277 2.77 -0.27 -30.01
N THR A 278 3.82 0.56 -29.94
CA THR A 278 5.08 0.27 -30.62
C THR A 278 5.83 -0.84 -29.90
N ILE A 279 6.21 -1.89 -30.64
CA ILE A 279 7.06 -2.97 -30.11
C ILE A 279 8.48 -2.42 -29.93
N TRP A 280 9.01 -2.54 -28.74
CA TRP A 280 10.32 -2.02 -28.36
C TRP A 280 11.47 -2.81 -29.00
N SER A 281 12.64 -2.18 -29.14
CA SER A 281 13.85 -2.96 -29.40
C SER A 281 14.20 -3.84 -28.20
N PRO A 282 14.95 -4.95 -28.38
CA PRO A 282 15.41 -5.77 -27.26
C PRO A 282 16.14 -4.96 -26.18
N ASP A 283 16.99 -4.00 -26.56
CA ASP A 283 17.69 -3.13 -25.63
C ASP A 283 16.74 -2.25 -24.81
N MET A 284 15.72 -1.68 -25.45
CA MET A 284 14.70 -0.90 -24.74
C MET A 284 13.92 -1.77 -23.78
N MET A 285 13.53 -2.98 -24.20
CA MET A 285 12.78 -3.92 -23.36
C MET A 285 13.58 -4.32 -22.13
N ILE A 286 14.87 -4.63 -22.26
CA ILE A 286 15.70 -5.02 -21.13
C ILE A 286 16.02 -3.84 -20.20
N THR A 287 16.22 -2.65 -20.74
CA THR A 287 16.69 -1.50 -19.95
C THR A 287 15.58 -0.70 -19.28
N TYR A 288 14.29 -1.01 -19.52
CA TYR A 288 13.19 -0.22 -18.95
C TYR A 288 13.23 -0.17 -17.42
N GLY A 289 13.49 -1.32 -16.78
CA GLY A 289 13.59 -1.47 -15.33
C GLY A 289 15.03 -1.66 -14.82
N LYS A 290 16.02 -1.05 -15.49
CA LYS A 290 17.41 -1.15 -15.05
C LYS A 290 17.58 -0.46 -13.70
N THR A 291 18.18 -1.16 -12.73
CA THR A 291 18.48 -0.63 -11.40
C THR A 291 19.84 0.10 -11.36
N PRO A 292 20.10 0.94 -10.35
CA PRO A 292 21.37 1.64 -10.20
C PRO A 292 22.58 0.70 -10.10
N GLN A 293 22.42 -0.52 -9.58
CA GLN A 293 23.49 -1.51 -9.51
C GLN A 293 23.62 -2.35 -10.78
N GLY A 294 22.86 -2.02 -11.83
CA GLY A 294 23.01 -2.66 -13.15
C GLY A 294 22.28 -4.01 -13.28
N ARG A 295 21.29 -4.29 -12.43
CA ARG A 295 20.34 -5.40 -12.63
C ARG A 295 19.20 -4.93 -13.51
N TYR A 296 18.50 -5.87 -14.11
CA TYR A 296 17.38 -5.63 -15.01
C TYR A 296 16.13 -6.25 -14.40
N MET A 297 15.24 -5.41 -13.89
CA MET A 297 13.93 -5.84 -13.41
C MET A 297 13.02 -6.17 -14.59
N ILE A 298 12.52 -7.39 -14.64
CA ILE A 298 11.55 -7.87 -15.61
C ILE A 298 10.20 -7.98 -14.92
N ASN A 299 9.44 -6.89 -14.97
CA ASN A 299 8.15 -6.76 -14.29
C ASN A 299 6.97 -6.78 -15.28
N TRP A 300 7.15 -6.21 -16.45
CA TRP A 300 6.07 -5.99 -17.40
C TRP A 300 6.60 -5.48 -18.74
N PRO A 301 7.35 -6.13 -19.54
CA PRO A 301 7.39 -5.76 -20.93
C PRO A 301 6.04 -6.10 -21.57
N ILE A 302 5.53 -5.22 -22.45
CA ILE A 302 4.30 -5.50 -23.20
C ILE A 302 4.41 -6.90 -23.81
N TYR A 303 3.40 -7.77 -23.59
CA TYR A 303 3.43 -9.20 -23.93
C TYR A 303 4.56 -10.01 -23.30
N GLY A 304 5.13 -9.52 -22.19
CA GLY A 304 6.15 -10.21 -21.41
C GLY A 304 5.56 -11.18 -20.38
N ASN A 305 5.91 -10.97 -19.11
CA ASN A 305 5.63 -11.91 -18.02
C ASN A 305 4.39 -11.62 -17.17
N ASP A 306 3.50 -10.73 -17.60
CA ASP A 306 2.17 -10.63 -17.00
C ASP A 306 1.41 -11.95 -17.16
N TYR A 307 0.71 -12.38 -16.12
CA TYR A 307 0.01 -13.66 -16.05
C TYR A 307 -1.37 -13.48 -15.45
N TYR A 308 -2.42 -13.96 -16.12
CA TYR A 308 -3.78 -13.86 -15.61
C TYR A 308 -4.14 -15.05 -14.74
N VAL A 309 -4.45 -14.78 -13.51
CA VAL A 309 -5.12 -15.68 -12.56
C VAL A 309 -5.78 -14.84 -11.48
N ASN A 310 -6.95 -15.23 -10.99
CA ASN A 310 -7.59 -14.56 -9.86
C ASN A 310 -7.34 -15.35 -8.56
N PRO A 311 -6.31 -15.01 -7.75
CA PRO A 311 -5.97 -15.73 -6.54
C PRO A 311 -6.73 -15.26 -5.30
N ILE A 312 -7.63 -14.26 -5.45
CA ILE A 312 -8.18 -13.50 -4.31
C ILE A 312 -8.91 -14.42 -3.33
N ASP A 313 -9.82 -15.27 -3.81
CA ASP A 313 -10.61 -16.17 -2.95
C ASP A 313 -10.11 -17.61 -2.89
N MET A 314 -8.97 -17.88 -3.51
CA MET A 314 -8.29 -19.18 -3.43
C MET A 314 -7.84 -19.48 -1.99
N SER A 315 -7.85 -20.75 -1.63
CA SER A 315 -7.18 -21.24 -0.43
C SER A 315 -5.66 -20.97 -0.53
N ARG A 316 -4.97 -21.01 0.60
CA ARG A 316 -3.51 -20.82 0.62
C ARG A 316 -2.78 -21.81 -0.30
N GLN A 317 -3.24 -23.07 -0.36
CA GLN A 317 -2.64 -24.07 -1.22
C GLN A 317 -2.89 -23.78 -2.70
N GLU A 318 -4.14 -23.51 -3.09
CA GLU A 318 -4.47 -23.15 -4.48
C GLU A 318 -3.72 -21.89 -4.94
N ARG A 319 -3.60 -20.91 -4.05
CA ARG A 319 -2.83 -19.68 -4.30
C ARG A 319 -1.35 -19.99 -4.55
N GLN A 320 -0.75 -20.87 -3.76
CA GLN A 320 0.64 -21.27 -3.96
C GLN A 320 0.84 -22.00 -5.29
N GLU A 321 -0.07 -22.89 -5.66
CA GLU A 321 -0.03 -23.59 -6.95
C GLU A 321 -0.14 -22.61 -8.13
N ALA A 322 -1.03 -21.59 -8.02
CA ALA A 322 -1.16 -20.53 -9.00
C ALA A 322 0.12 -19.66 -9.11
N TYR A 323 0.78 -19.39 -7.99
CA TYR A 323 2.04 -18.64 -7.97
C TYR A 323 3.19 -19.42 -8.61
N GLU A 324 3.26 -20.72 -8.41
CA GLU A 324 4.26 -21.57 -9.10
C GLU A 324 4.04 -21.57 -10.62
N GLN A 325 2.79 -21.57 -11.08
CA GLN A 325 2.46 -21.43 -12.51
C GLN A 325 2.89 -20.06 -13.06
N ALA A 326 2.61 -18.98 -12.34
CA ALA A 326 3.02 -17.63 -12.72
C ALA A 326 4.56 -17.49 -12.74
N LYS A 327 5.26 -18.12 -11.77
CA LYS A 327 6.72 -18.17 -11.74
C LYS A 327 7.26 -18.90 -12.96
N ASN A 328 6.72 -20.08 -13.27
CA ASN A 328 7.11 -20.84 -14.45
C ASN A 328 6.87 -20.05 -15.74
N PHE A 329 5.77 -19.31 -15.83
CA PHE A 329 5.50 -18.43 -16.99
C PHE A 329 6.56 -17.33 -17.13
N THR A 330 6.98 -16.72 -16.03
CA THR A 330 8.10 -15.75 -16.04
C THR A 330 9.41 -16.41 -16.46
N LEU A 331 9.70 -17.62 -16.00
CA LEU A 331 10.88 -18.38 -16.46
C LEU A 331 10.81 -18.69 -17.97
N CYS A 332 9.63 -19.00 -18.52
CA CYS A 332 9.43 -19.10 -19.98
C CYS A 332 9.84 -17.81 -20.69
N PHE A 333 9.49 -16.66 -20.15
CA PHE A 333 9.90 -15.38 -20.71
C PHE A 333 11.41 -15.12 -20.57
N VAL A 334 12.03 -15.48 -19.46
CA VAL A 334 13.50 -15.43 -19.30
C VAL A 334 14.19 -16.31 -20.35
N TYR A 335 13.71 -17.55 -20.55
CA TYR A 335 14.22 -18.45 -21.57
C TYR A 335 14.05 -17.89 -23.00
N PHE A 336 12.93 -17.20 -23.28
CA PHE A 336 12.72 -16.48 -24.53
C PHE A 336 13.76 -15.36 -24.73
N ILE A 337 14.03 -14.55 -23.71
CA ILE A 337 15.05 -13.49 -23.75
C ILE A 337 16.42 -14.09 -24.09
N GLN A 338 16.78 -15.19 -23.46
CA GLN A 338 18.08 -15.84 -23.64
C GLN A 338 18.20 -16.51 -25.02
N THR A 339 17.15 -17.20 -25.51
CA THR A 339 17.22 -18.03 -26.69
C THR A 339 16.74 -17.36 -27.97
N GLN A 340 15.63 -16.59 -27.92
CA GLN A 340 15.05 -15.95 -29.10
C GLN A 340 15.59 -14.53 -29.34
N LEU A 341 15.88 -13.78 -28.26
CA LEU A 341 16.54 -12.48 -28.38
C LEU A 341 18.07 -12.58 -28.31
N GLY A 342 18.62 -13.79 -28.05
CA GLY A 342 20.06 -14.08 -28.08
C GLY A 342 20.84 -13.51 -26.88
N MET A 343 20.18 -13.07 -25.81
CA MET A 343 20.81 -12.47 -24.62
C MET A 343 21.24 -13.52 -23.60
N LYS A 344 22.03 -14.51 -24.01
CA LYS A 344 22.46 -15.65 -23.18
C LYS A 344 23.32 -15.26 -21.98
N ASN A 345 23.97 -14.11 -22.04
CA ASN A 345 24.76 -13.55 -20.95
C ASN A 345 23.91 -13.01 -19.78
N LEU A 346 22.61 -12.86 -19.97
CA LEU A 346 21.69 -12.46 -18.91
C LEU A 346 21.16 -13.70 -18.18
N GLY A 347 21.47 -13.81 -16.91
CA GLY A 347 20.96 -14.85 -16.01
C GLY A 347 20.14 -14.28 -14.87
N ILE A 348 19.39 -15.13 -14.16
CA ILE A 348 18.75 -14.74 -12.89
C ILE A 348 19.82 -14.19 -11.95
N ALA A 349 19.57 -13.01 -11.37
CA ALA A 349 20.50 -12.37 -10.45
C ALA A 349 20.59 -13.16 -9.13
N ASP A 350 21.80 -13.60 -8.78
CA ASP A 350 22.12 -14.40 -7.60
C ASP A 350 22.34 -13.58 -6.32
N ASP A 351 22.21 -12.27 -6.42
CA ASP A 351 22.56 -11.30 -5.38
C ASP A 351 21.43 -10.29 -5.06
N VAL A 352 20.22 -10.55 -5.51
CA VAL A 352 19.05 -9.68 -5.26
C VAL A 352 18.12 -10.29 -4.22
N PHE A 353 17.70 -11.54 -4.37
CA PHE A 353 16.83 -12.23 -3.42
C PHE A 353 17.56 -13.37 -2.72
N PRO A 354 17.31 -13.58 -1.40
CA PRO A 354 17.93 -14.66 -0.65
C PRO A 354 17.20 -16.01 -0.81
N THR A 355 16.42 -16.17 -1.88
CA THR A 355 15.73 -17.39 -2.23
C THR A 355 16.66 -18.34 -2.98
N GLU A 356 16.39 -19.64 -2.94
CA GLU A 356 17.23 -20.65 -3.58
C GLU A 356 17.29 -20.49 -5.11
N ASP A 357 16.20 -20.00 -5.70
CA ASP A 357 16.05 -19.79 -7.14
C ASP A 357 16.34 -18.34 -7.59
N GLY A 358 16.69 -17.44 -6.66
CA GLY A 358 16.93 -16.02 -6.93
C GLY A 358 15.67 -15.22 -7.30
N MET A 359 14.48 -15.81 -7.13
CA MET A 359 13.20 -15.18 -7.47
C MET A 359 12.56 -14.50 -6.25
N PRO A 360 11.66 -13.53 -6.44
CA PRO A 360 10.88 -12.89 -5.38
C PRO A 360 10.11 -13.89 -4.51
N PHE A 361 9.69 -13.47 -3.31
CA PHE A 361 8.95 -14.34 -2.37
C PHE A 361 7.52 -14.64 -2.83
N PHE A 362 6.88 -13.70 -3.57
CA PHE A 362 5.54 -13.83 -4.13
C PHE A 362 5.37 -12.92 -5.35
N PRO A 363 4.35 -13.13 -6.21
CA PRO A 363 4.12 -12.27 -7.37
C PRO A 363 3.57 -10.90 -6.97
N TYR A 364 3.80 -9.90 -7.81
CA TYR A 364 3.16 -8.59 -7.69
C TYR A 364 1.68 -8.67 -8.04
N HIS A 365 0.83 -8.29 -7.08
CA HIS A 365 -0.61 -8.14 -7.25
C HIS A 365 -0.97 -6.69 -7.53
N ARG A 366 -1.76 -6.46 -8.58
CA ARG A 366 -2.29 -5.14 -8.93
C ARG A 366 -3.67 -4.90 -8.34
N GLU A 367 -4.36 -5.96 -7.93
CA GLU A 367 -5.72 -5.90 -7.39
C GLU A 367 -5.89 -6.80 -6.18
N SER A 368 -6.91 -6.47 -5.37
CA SER A 368 -7.25 -7.14 -4.13
C SER A 368 -8.76 -7.15 -3.93
N ARG A 369 -9.23 -7.69 -2.81
CA ARG A 369 -10.58 -7.45 -2.30
C ARG A 369 -10.74 -5.97 -2.02
N ARG A 370 -11.65 -5.29 -2.71
CA ARG A 370 -11.95 -3.89 -2.44
C ARG A 370 -13.16 -3.83 -1.51
N ILE A 371 -12.94 -3.43 -0.25
CA ILE A 371 -13.98 -3.45 0.79
C ILE A 371 -15.17 -2.54 0.44
N VAL A 372 -16.31 -2.77 1.09
CA VAL A 372 -17.42 -1.83 1.16
C VAL A 372 -17.14 -0.88 2.33
N GLY A 373 -16.58 0.30 2.02
CA GLY A 373 -16.17 1.32 3.01
C GLY A 373 -17.19 2.44 3.20
N GLU A 374 -16.92 3.31 4.19
CA GLU A 374 -17.69 4.53 4.48
C GLU A 374 -17.70 5.51 3.29
N ALA A 375 -16.66 5.51 2.47
CA ALA A 375 -16.61 6.17 1.17
C ALA A 375 -16.37 5.13 0.08
N PHE A 376 -16.99 5.33 -1.07
CA PHE A 376 -16.69 4.59 -2.29
C PHE A 376 -16.12 5.57 -3.32
N TYR A 377 -14.82 5.51 -3.53
CA TYR A 377 -14.11 6.46 -4.38
C TYR A 377 -14.04 5.94 -5.82
N THR A 378 -14.46 6.78 -6.76
CA THR A 378 -14.57 6.43 -8.19
C THR A 378 -13.63 7.26 -9.04
N MET A 379 -13.42 6.87 -10.29
CA MET A 379 -12.62 7.61 -11.24
C MET A 379 -13.22 9.01 -11.52
N ASP A 380 -14.56 9.11 -11.59
CA ASP A 380 -15.22 10.39 -11.81
C ASP A 380 -14.99 11.36 -10.64
N ALA A 381 -14.94 10.85 -9.41
CA ALA A 381 -14.59 11.64 -8.24
C ALA A 381 -13.13 12.15 -8.25
N ALA A 382 -12.22 11.38 -8.86
CA ALA A 382 -10.84 11.80 -9.06
C ALA A 382 -10.70 12.80 -10.21
N ALA A 383 -11.45 12.60 -11.30
CA ALA A 383 -11.39 13.44 -12.49
C ALA A 383 -11.96 14.84 -12.28
N ASP A 384 -13.04 14.97 -11.51
CA ASP A 384 -13.67 16.25 -11.18
C ASP A 384 -13.96 16.36 -9.68
N PRO A 385 -12.94 16.57 -8.83
CA PRO A 385 -13.10 16.54 -7.38
C PRO A 385 -14.04 17.64 -6.85
N TYR A 386 -14.19 18.75 -7.54
CA TYR A 386 -15.01 19.89 -7.09
C TYR A 386 -16.43 19.87 -7.66
N GLY A 387 -16.66 19.26 -8.82
CA GLY A 387 -17.97 19.09 -9.42
C GLY A 387 -18.66 17.77 -9.03
N TYR A 388 -17.94 16.82 -8.46
CA TYR A 388 -18.51 15.55 -8.04
C TYR A 388 -19.49 15.73 -6.87
N GLU A 389 -20.60 14.97 -6.87
CA GLU A 389 -21.70 15.09 -5.89
C GLU A 389 -21.18 15.03 -4.43
N LYS A 390 -20.24 14.14 -4.15
CA LYS A 390 -19.65 13.98 -2.82
C LYS A 390 -18.30 14.70 -2.75
N PRO A 391 -18.12 15.68 -1.85
CA PRO A 391 -16.90 16.46 -1.77
C PRO A 391 -15.76 15.69 -1.10
N TYR A 392 -15.31 14.59 -1.70
CA TYR A 392 -14.29 13.67 -1.16
C TYR A 392 -12.95 14.36 -0.90
N TYR A 393 -12.60 15.40 -1.68
CA TYR A 393 -11.41 16.20 -1.43
C TYR A 393 -11.34 16.79 -0.01
N ARG A 394 -12.49 17.00 0.64
CA ARG A 394 -12.55 17.52 2.02
C ARG A 394 -12.01 16.51 3.04
N THR A 395 -12.03 15.26 2.73
CA THR A 395 -11.59 14.17 3.61
C THR A 395 -10.32 13.48 3.10
N GLY A 396 -9.58 14.14 2.20
CA GLY A 396 -8.34 13.62 1.61
C GLY A 396 -7.27 13.34 2.65
N ILE A 397 -6.61 12.19 2.51
CA ILE A 397 -5.56 11.68 3.41
C ILE A 397 -4.31 11.18 2.68
N ALA A 398 -4.40 11.02 1.37
CA ALA A 398 -3.32 10.60 0.49
C ALA A 398 -3.45 11.32 -0.83
N VAL A 399 -2.35 11.49 -1.56
CA VAL A 399 -2.33 12.13 -2.88
C VAL A 399 -1.68 11.24 -3.92
N GLY A 400 -2.15 11.32 -5.17
CA GLY A 400 -1.58 10.64 -6.32
C GLY A 400 -1.55 11.53 -7.55
N ASP A 401 -0.60 11.30 -8.46
CA ASP A 401 -0.43 12.06 -9.70
C ASP A 401 -0.31 11.20 -10.96
N TYR A 402 -0.36 9.88 -10.81
CA TYR A 402 -0.24 8.96 -11.93
C TYR A 402 -1.60 8.76 -12.62
N ALA A 403 -1.57 8.53 -13.92
CA ALA A 403 -2.76 8.19 -14.68
C ALA A 403 -3.33 6.83 -14.25
N VAL A 404 -4.59 6.58 -14.56
CA VAL A 404 -5.18 5.25 -14.37
C VAL A 404 -4.50 4.28 -15.33
N ASP A 405 -3.97 3.19 -14.79
CA ASP A 405 -3.22 2.18 -15.52
C ASP A 405 -3.68 0.77 -15.13
N HIS A 406 -4.15 0.01 -16.12
CA HIS A 406 -4.66 -1.33 -15.96
C HIS A 406 -3.93 -2.32 -16.84
N HIS A 407 -3.77 -3.56 -16.35
CA HIS A 407 -3.14 -4.67 -17.03
C HIS A 407 -4.14 -5.82 -17.16
N HIS A 408 -4.62 -6.10 -18.37
CA HIS A 408 -5.60 -7.14 -18.64
C HIS A 408 -5.25 -8.01 -19.86
N PHE A 409 -4.08 -7.81 -20.49
CA PHE A 409 -3.75 -8.43 -21.77
C PHE A 409 -3.67 -9.95 -21.76
N ARG A 410 -3.52 -10.56 -20.60
CA ARG A 410 -3.52 -12.02 -20.46
C ARG A 410 -4.90 -12.59 -20.21
N HIS A 411 -5.91 -11.76 -19.91
CA HIS A 411 -7.30 -12.21 -19.84
C HIS A 411 -7.83 -12.57 -21.23
N PRO A 412 -8.51 -13.72 -21.43
CA PRO A 412 -9.01 -14.14 -22.74
C PRO A 412 -9.91 -13.10 -23.44
N ASP A 413 -10.73 -12.40 -22.66
CA ASP A 413 -11.71 -11.44 -23.17
C ASP A 413 -11.24 -9.98 -23.07
N TRP A 414 -9.94 -9.73 -22.95
CA TRP A 414 -9.38 -8.39 -22.70
C TRP A 414 -9.88 -7.32 -23.69
N ARG A 415 -10.18 -7.71 -24.94
CA ARG A 415 -10.69 -6.78 -25.97
C ARG A 415 -12.08 -6.22 -25.69
N SER A 416 -12.84 -6.89 -24.83
CA SER A 416 -14.18 -6.46 -24.39
C SER A 416 -14.15 -5.58 -23.15
N LEU A 417 -13.00 -5.46 -22.50
CA LEU A 417 -12.83 -4.66 -21.30
C LEU A 417 -12.58 -3.19 -21.65
N PRO A 418 -12.87 -2.24 -20.74
CA PRO A 418 -12.52 -0.84 -20.93
C PRO A 418 -11.02 -0.64 -21.19
N ASP A 419 -10.68 0.24 -22.14
CA ASP A 419 -9.29 0.66 -22.36
C ASP A 419 -8.90 1.69 -21.29
N LEU A 420 -8.13 1.22 -20.31
CA LEU A 420 -7.70 1.99 -19.14
C LEU A 420 -6.18 2.21 -19.12
N HIS A 421 -5.50 1.90 -20.23
CA HIS A 421 -4.07 2.16 -20.31
C HIS A 421 -3.80 3.67 -20.39
N PHE A 422 -3.24 4.24 -19.30
CA PHE A 422 -3.00 5.68 -19.13
C PHE A 422 -4.23 6.57 -19.33
N TYR A 423 -5.40 6.10 -18.89
CA TYR A 423 -6.60 6.92 -18.91
C TYR A 423 -6.37 8.24 -18.14
N PRO A 424 -6.66 9.40 -18.76
CA PRO A 424 -6.23 10.69 -18.23
C PRO A 424 -7.10 11.16 -17.07
N ILE A 425 -6.47 11.43 -15.93
CA ILE A 425 -7.04 12.15 -14.79
C ILE A 425 -6.06 13.25 -14.33
N PRO A 426 -6.50 14.31 -13.63
CA PRO A 426 -5.59 15.21 -12.92
C PRO A 426 -4.92 14.49 -11.74
N SER A 427 -3.98 15.14 -11.05
CA SER A 427 -3.58 14.67 -9.73
C SER A 427 -4.76 14.74 -8.76
N PHE A 428 -4.84 13.79 -7.85
CA PHE A 428 -6.02 13.54 -7.02
C PHE A 428 -5.65 13.34 -5.55
N ASN A 429 -6.65 13.40 -4.68
CA ASN A 429 -6.53 12.96 -3.30
C ASN A 429 -7.56 11.87 -2.97
N VAL A 430 -7.20 10.97 -2.07
CA VAL A 430 -8.03 9.82 -1.68
C VAL A 430 -8.71 10.11 -0.34
N PRO A 431 -10.03 9.91 -0.20
CA PRO A 431 -10.77 10.22 1.01
C PRO A 431 -10.54 9.19 2.14
N MET A 432 -10.56 9.63 3.40
CA MET A 432 -10.35 8.79 4.59
C MET A 432 -11.31 7.58 4.66
N GLY A 433 -12.57 7.77 4.28
CA GLY A 433 -13.59 6.73 4.41
C GLY A 433 -13.38 5.49 3.54
N VAL A 434 -12.41 5.48 2.62
CA VAL A 434 -12.06 4.27 1.84
C VAL A 434 -11.35 3.21 2.69
N LEU A 435 -10.75 3.62 3.81
CA LEU A 435 -10.02 2.75 4.73
C LEU A 435 -10.92 2.05 5.76
N ILE A 436 -12.15 2.53 5.94
CA ILE A 436 -13.00 2.17 7.08
C ILE A 436 -14.19 1.33 6.59
N PRO A 437 -14.34 0.07 7.02
CA PRO A 437 -15.50 -0.75 6.69
C PRO A 437 -16.81 -0.09 7.09
N LYS A 438 -17.83 -0.16 6.21
CA LYS A 438 -19.13 0.48 6.45
C LYS A 438 -19.99 -0.28 7.47
N GLN A 439 -19.79 -1.60 7.62
CA GLN A 439 -20.58 -2.47 8.50
C GLN A 439 -20.46 -2.03 9.95
N ASP A 440 -21.58 -1.92 10.68
CA ASP A 440 -21.63 -1.42 12.05
C ASP A 440 -21.12 -2.43 13.09
N ASP A 441 -21.16 -3.71 12.78
CA ASP A 441 -20.68 -4.83 13.59
C ASP A 441 -19.17 -5.07 13.45
N VAL A 442 -18.53 -4.44 12.46
CA VAL A 442 -17.07 -4.42 12.30
C VAL A 442 -16.53 -3.11 12.87
N ARG A 443 -15.93 -3.19 14.06
CA ARG A 443 -15.43 -2.02 14.79
C ARG A 443 -13.90 -2.08 14.91
N ASP A 444 -13.28 -0.92 14.95
CA ASP A 444 -11.84 -0.76 15.19
C ASP A 444 -10.95 -1.59 14.24
N LEU A 445 -11.46 -1.81 13.01
CA LEU A 445 -10.73 -2.37 11.88
C LEU A 445 -10.51 -1.28 10.82
N ILE A 446 -9.27 -1.17 10.35
CA ILE A 446 -8.86 -0.33 9.24
C ILE A 446 -8.32 -1.24 8.14
N VAL A 447 -8.68 -0.98 6.89
CA VAL A 447 -8.23 -1.76 5.73
C VAL A 447 -7.42 -0.87 4.82
N ALA A 448 -6.16 -1.19 4.68
CA ALA A 448 -5.19 -0.46 3.85
C ALA A 448 -4.85 -1.24 2.56
N GLU A 449 -3.67 -1.02 2.03
CA GLU A 449 -3.14 -1.64 0.82
C GLU A 449 -4.07 -1.41 -0.40
N LYS A 450 -4.14 -2.34 -1.31
CA LYS A 450 -5.02 -2.32 -2.49
C LYS A 450 -6.47 -2.71 -2.17
N SER A 451 -6.74 -3.01 -0.89
CA SER A 451 -8.04 -3.49 -0.42
C SER A 451 -9.02 -2.38 -0.04
N VAL A 452 -8.64 -1.14 -0.23
CA VAL A 452 -9.46 0.04 0.07
C VAL A 452 -10.74 0.12 -0.78
N SER A 453 -11.74 0.87 -0.30
CA SER A 453 -13.06 1.02 -0.96
C SER A 453 -13.03 1.96 -2.16
N VAL A 454 -12.58 1.45 -3.28
CA VAL A 454 -12.51 2.18 -4.56
C VAL A 454 -13.18 1.38 -5.67
N SER A 455 -13.58 2.02 -6.79
CA SER A 455 -14.01 1.27 -7.98
C SER A 455 -12.82 0.54 -8.62
N ASN A 456 -13.09 -0.51 -9.40
CA ASN A 456 -12.04 -1.18 -10.17
C ASN A 456 -11.29 -0.18 -11.03
N LEU A 457 -11.97 0.76 -11.69
CA LEU A 457 -11.37 1.72 -12.59
C LEU A 457 -10.31 2.58 -11.90
N ILE A 458 -10.64 3.25 -10.81
CA ILE A 458 -9.68 4.11 -10.12
C ILE A 458 -8.62 3.31 -9.34
N ASN A 459 -8.82 2.01 -9.10
CA ASN A 459 -7.79 1.15 -8.54
C ASN A 459 -6.51 1.21 -9.36
N GLY A 460 -6.60 1.37 -10.69
CA GLY A 460 -5.44 1.54 -11.57
C GLY A 460 -4.50 2.69 -11.19
N ALA A 461 -4.98 3.70 -10.45
CA ALA A 461 -4.17 4.81 -9.94
C ALA A 461 -3.93 4.71 -8.42
N THR A 462 -4.90 4.22 -7.64
CA THR A 462 -4.78 4.17 -6.17
C THR A 462 -3.90 3.03 -5.67
N ARG A 463 -3.66 1.99 -6.49
CA ARG A 463 -2.79 0.85 -6.18
C ARG A 463 -1.29 1.15 -6.22
N LEU A 464 -0.91 2.32 -6.73
CA LEU A 464 0.49 2.64 -6.94
C LEU A 464 1.22 2.91 -5.62
N GLN A 465 2.49 2.56 -5.60
CA GLN A 465 3.31 2.48 -4.39
C GLN A 465 3.27 3.75 -3.51
N PRO A 466 3.39 4.98 -4.07
CA PRO A 466 3.34 6.19 -3.24
C PRO A 466 1.98 6.41 -2.58
N VAL A 467 0.89 6.09 -3.28
CA VAL A 467 -0.49 6.22 -2.75
C VAL A 467 -0.71 5.18 -1.65
N VAL A 468 -0.33 3.93 -1.90
CA VAL A 468 -0.45 2.82 -0.94
C VAL A 468 0.34 3.10 0.34
N MET A 469 1.55 3.64 0.25
CA MET A 469 2.33 4.05 1.43
C MET A 469 1.64 5.16 2.22
N GLN A 470 1.04 6.15 1.56
CA GLN A 470 0.31 7.24 2.21
C GLN A 470 -1.00 6.74 2.84
N LEU A 471 -1.73 5.82 2.19
CA LEU A 471 -2.91 5.15 2.77
C LEU A 471 -2.54 4.39 4.05
N GLY A 472 -1.41 3.68 4.03
CA GLY A 472 -0.85 3.04 5.22
C GLY A 472 -0.50 4.05 6.31
N GLN A 473 0.19 5.14 5.97
CA GLN A 473 0.51 6.19 6.93
C GLN A 473 -0.73 6.81 7.55
N ALA A 474 -1.78 7.06 6.77
CA ALA A 474 -3.07 7.55 7.27
C ALA A 474 -3.76 6.51 8.18
N SER A 475 -3.69 5.22 7.83
CA SER A 475 -4.21 4.12 8.66
C SER A 475 -3.56 4.11 10.05
N GLY A 476 -2.23 4.26 10.11
CA GLY A 476 -1.51 4.37 11.37
C GLY A 476 -1.90 5.61 12.19
N ALA A 477 -2.13 6.75 11.53
CA ALA A 477 -2.60 7.97 12.21
C ALA A 477 -4.03 7.82 12.76
N ILE A 478 -4.94 7.20 12.00
CA ILE A 478 -6.31 6.91 12.45
C ILE A 478 -6.29 5.96 13.65
N ALA A 479 -5.52 4.87 13.56
CA ALA A 479 -5.41 3.89 14.62
C ALA A 479 -4.85 4.50 15.92
N ALA A 480 -3.78 5.30 15.81
CA ALA A 480 -3.19 5.98 16.95
C ALA A 480 -4.17 6.97 17.60
N LEU A 481 -4.89 7.78 16.82
CA LEU A 481 -5.88 8.71 17.34
C LEU A 481 -7.07 7.97 17.98
N SER A 482 -7.53 6.88 17.37
CA SER A 482 -8.58 6.01 17.92
C SER A 482 -8.20 5.51 19.33
N HIS A 483 -7.01 4.92 19.47
CA HIS A 483 -6.50 4.43 20.75
C HIS A 483 -6.33 5.57 21.76
N ILE A 484 -5.63 6.67 21.41
CA ILE A 484 -5.34 7.80 22.32
C ILE A 484 -6.62 8.45 22.84
N GLU A 485 -7.65 8.58 22.01
CA GLU A 485 -8.91 9.21 22.39
C GLU A 485 -9.95 8.23 22.97
N GLY A 486 -9.68 6.92 22.92
CA GLY A 486 -10.61 5.87 23.35
C GLY A 486 -11.90 5.87 22.53
N LYS A 487 -11.79 6.12 21.22
CA LYS A 487 -12.89 6.22 20.27
C LYS A 487 -12.79 5.16 19.20
N ASP A 488 -13.94 4.68 18.73
CA ASP A 488 -14.04 3.86 17.52
C ASP A 488 -13.42 4.59 16.32
N VAL A 489 -12.75 3.87 15.43
CA VAL A 489 -12.10 4.42 14.23
C VAL A 489 -13.05 5.23 13.35
N LYS A 490 -14.34 4.85 13.30
CA LYS A 490 -15.39 5.60 12.59
C LYS A 490 -15.67 6.99 13.17
N LYS A 491 -15.31 7.22 14.44
CA LYS A 491 -15.55 8.46 15.18
C LYS A 491 -14.33 9.37 15.27
N VAL A 492 -13.19 8.92 14.71
CA VAL A 492 -11.99 9.76 14.64
C VAL A 492 -12.26 10.93 13.68
N GLY A 493 -11.98 12.14 14.15
CA GLY A 493 -12.24 13.33 13.37
C GLY A 493 -11.28 13.48 12.17
N VAL A 494 -11.83 13.60 10.95
CA VAL A 494 -11.00 13.73 9.75
C VAL A 494 -9.99 14.88 9.83
N ARG A 495 -10.36 16.00 10.46
CA ARG A 495 -9.44 17.15 10.62
C ARG A 495 -8.29 16.85 11.57
N GLN A 496 -8.50 16.00 12.58
CA GLN A 496 -7.44 15.54 13.47
C GLN A 496 -6.46 14.62 12.73
N VAL A 497 -6.97 13.72 11.88
CA VAL A 497 -6.14 12.88 11.02
C VAL A 497 -5.33 13.73 10.04
N GLN A 498 -5.97 14.67 9.37
CA GLN A 498 -5.30 15.58 8.44
C GLN A 498 -4.22 16.42 9.12
N GLU A 499 -4.47 16.88 10.35
CA GLU A 499 -3.47 17.61 11.12
C GLU A 499 -2.27 16.73 11.46
N ALA A 500 -2.50 15.50 11.96
CA ALA A 500 -1.44 14.55 12.25
C ALA A 500 -0.60 14.22 10.99
N LEU A 501 -1.25 14.08 9.84
CA LEU A 501 -0.56 13.85 8.57
C LEU A 501 0.26 15.07 8.12
N LEU A 502 -0.29 16.28 8.24
CA LEU A 502 0.44 17.51 7.93
C LEU A 502 1.63 17.73 8.87
N ASP A 503 1.50 17.35 10.15
CA ASP A 503 2.60 17.39 11.12
C ASP A 503 3.69 16.37 10.80
N ALA A 504 3.32 15.23 10.23
CA ALA A 504 4.23 14.22 9.68
C ALA A 504 4.78 14.57 8.29
N GLY A 505 4.52 15.78 7.76
CA GLY A 505 5.03 16.24 6.46
C GLY A 505 4.34 15.62 5.25
N CYS A 506 3.11 15.11 5.41
CA CYS A 506 2.31 14.61 4.29
C CYS A 506 1.63 15.74 3.54
N TYR A 507 1.31 15.49 2.27
CA TYR A 507 0.32 16.25 1.52
C TYR A 507 -1.06 15.60 1.68
N ILE A 508 -2.11 16.42 1.86
CA ILE A 508 -3.52 16.01 1.83
C ILE A 508 -4.23 16.55 0.57
N MET A 509 -3.61 17.51 -0.10
CA MET A 509 -4.00 18.07 -1.40
C MET A 509 -2.81 17.99 -2.35
N PRO A 510 -2.99 17.63 -3.64
CA PRO A 510 -1.90 17.35 -4.57
C PRO A 510 -1.33 18.61 -5.24
N TYR A 511 -1.04 19.66 -4.47
CA TYR A 511 -0.59 20.95 -5.01
C TYR A 511 0.91 20.94 -5.30
N LEU A 512 1.30 21.12 -6.56
CA LEU A 512 2.70 21.11 -7.01
C LEU A 512 3.47 22.36 -6.62
N ASP A 513 2.79 23.50 -6.54
CA ASP A 513 3.37 24.81 -6.27
C ASP A 513 3.45 25.17 -4.79
N LEU A 514 3.25 24.19 -3.91
CA LEU A 514 3.38 24.33 -2.46
C LEU A 514 4.44 23.37 -1.90
N PRO A 515 5.74 23.72 -1.95
CA PRO A 515 6.78 22.88 -1.38
C PRO A 515 6.55 22.62 0.11
N LYS A 516 6.80 21.39 0.56
CA LYS A 516 6.58 20.96 1.96
C LYS A 516 7.32 21.78 3.02
N ASN A 517 8.42 22.40 2.65
CA ASN A 517 9.25 23.27 3.50
C ASN A 517 8.83 24.74 3.48
N ASP A 518 7.83 25.12 2.68
CA ASP A 518 7.26 26.47 2.74
C ASP A 518 6.47 26.64 4.05
N ARG A 519 6.70 27.75 4.74
CA ARG A 519 6.04 28.05 6.03
C ARG A 519 4.50 28.10 5.95
N HIS A 520 3.95 28.35 4.77
CA HIS A 520 2.51 28.44 4.54
C HIS A 520 1.90 27.13 4.03
N CYS A 521 2.73 26.12 3.70
CA CYS A 521 2.28 24.87 3.10
C CYS A 521 1.11 24.24 3.87
N LYS A 522 1.23 24.08 5.19
CA LYS A 522 0.16 23.51 6.02
C LYS A 522 -1.14 24.33 5.94
N ALA A 523 -1.06 25.66 5.98
CA ALA A 523 -2.24 26.52 5.91
C ALA A 523 -2.95 26.38 4.55
N LEU A 524 -2.18 26.33 3.46
CA LEU A 524 -2.71 26.19 2.10
C LEU A 524 -3.28 24.79 1.85
N GLN A 525 -2.65 23.75 2.40
CA GLN A 525 -3.21 22.39 2.39
C GLN A 525 -4.56 22.33 3.13
N ARG A 526 -4.67 22.98 4.30
CA ARG A 526 -5.92 23.04 5.07
C ARG A 526 -7.02 23.81 4.31
N ILE A 527 -6.72 24.98 3.76
CA ILE A 527 -7.72 25.76 3.03
C ILE A 527 -8.19 25.04 1.76
N GLY A 528 -7.28 24.39 1.04
CA GLY A 528 -7.60 23.53 -0.11
C GLY A 528 -8.53 22.39 0.27
N ALA A 529 -8.24 21.69 1.39
CA ALA A 529 -9.08 20.61 1.90
C ALA A 529 -10.46 21.10 2.40
N THR A 530 -10.71 22.40 2.56
CA THR A 530 -12.07 22.95 2.77
C THR A 530 -12.81 23.16 1.46
N GLY A 531 -12.10 23.35 0.35
CA GLY A 531 -12.63 23.75 -0.95
C GLY A 531 -13.02 25.22 -1.03
N ILE A 532 -12.72 26.03 0.00
CA ILE A 532 -12.94 27.48 -0.03
C ILE A 532 -12.09 28.11 -1.13
N LEU A 533 -10.84 27.66 -1.28
CA LEU A 533 -10.01 27.94 -2.45
C LEU A 533 -9.68 26.63 -3.14
N GLN A 534 -10.01 26.53 -4.41
CA GLN A 534 -9.85 25.32 -5.21
C GLN A 534 -8.59 25.41 -6.07
N GLY A 535 -7.90 24.28 -6.26
CA GLY A 535 -6.80 24.17 -7.19
C GLY A 535 -7.28 23.88 -8.61
N GLU A 536 -6.42 24.13 -9.60
CA GLU A 536 -6.63 23.80 -11.00
C GLU A 536 -5.91 22.50 -11.36
N GLY A 537 -6.70 21.47 -11.68
CA GLY A 537 -6.18 20.16 -12.11
C GLY A 537 -5.82 20.13 -13.60
N ARG A 538 -4.74 19.41 -13.96
CA ARG A 538 -4.31 19.20 -15.34
C ARG A 538 -3.83 17.79 -15.55
N ASN A 539 -4.31 17.14 -16.61
CA ASN A 539 -3.72 15.91 -17.11
C ASN A 539 -2.51 16.24 -18.00
N VAL A 540 -1.35 15.69 -17.63
CA VAL A 540 -0.11 15.81 -18.39
C VAL A 540 0.57 14.44 -18.62
N GLY A 541 -0.14 13.33 -18.37
CA GLY A 541 0.32 11.96 -18.58
C GLY A 541 0.97 11.33 -17.34
N TRP A 542 2.29 11.14 -17.33
CA TRP A 542 3.01 10.41 -16.27
C TRP A 542 3.02 11.06 -14.89
N ALA A 543 2.88 12.38 -14.81
CA ALA A 543 2.89 13.14 -13.57
C ALA A 543 1.84 14.24 -13.67
N ASN A 544 0.59 13.87 -13.46
CA ASN A 544 -0.54 14.77 -13.49
C ASN A 544 -0.41 15.87 -12.43
N GLN A 545 -1.07 16.98 -12.64
CA GLN A 545 -0.80 18.20 -11.91
C GLN A 545 -2.07 18.78 -11.29
N THR A 546 -1.89 19.43 -10.15
CA THR A 546 -2.85 20.38 -9.59
C THR A 546 -2.08 21.58 -9.03
N TRP A 547 -2.52 22.78 -9.39
CA TRP A 547 -1.86 24.04 -9.04
C TRP A 547 -2.77 24.84 -8.13
N PHE A 548 -2.28 25.29 -7.00
CA PHE A 548 -3.01 26.18 -6.10
C PHE A 548 -2.93 27.65 -6.55
N ARG A 549 -1.82 28.04 -7.17
CA ARG A 549 -1.51 29.40 -7.65
C ARG A 549 -1.53 30.43 -6.51
N ALA A 550 -0.72 30.18 -5.50
CA ALA A 550 -0.66 30.94 -4.26
C ALA A 550 -0.42 32.45 -4.49
N ASP A 551 0.39 32.80 -5.48
CA ASP A 551 0.79 34.20 -5.79
C ASP A 551 -0.23 34.94 -6.68
N ASP A 552 -1.21 34.24 -7.24
CA ASP A 552 -2.24 34.90 -8.09
C ASP A 552 -3.12 35.81 -7.25
N PRO A 553 -3.64 36.92 -7.83
CA PRO A 553 -4.63 37.73 -7.18
C PRO A 553 -5.86 36.93 -6.74
N LEU A 554 -6.31 37.13 -5.51
CA LEU A 554 -7.54 36.51 -5.03
C LEU A 554 -8.74 37.20 -5.69
N MET A 555 -9.50 36.46 -6.45
CA MET A 555 -10.75 36.96 -7.04
C MET A 555 -11.92 36.54 -6.16
N ALA A 556 -12.97 37.38 -6.10
CA ALA A 556 -14.19 37.09 -5.33
C ALA A 556 -14.86 35.78 -5.81
N GLU A 557 -14.75 35.49 -7.10
CA GLU A 557 -15.28 34.32 -7.78
C GLU A 557 -14.54 33.03 -7.39
N ASP A 558 -13.29 33.13 -6.90
CA ASP A 558 -12.49 32.00 -6.44
C ASP A 558 -12.90 31.51 -5.05
N VAL A 559 -13.70 32.29 -4.31
CA VAL A 559 -14.07 31.97 -2.92
C VAL A 559 -15.34 31.14 -2.88
N HIS A 560 -15.22 29.85 -2.64
CA HIS A 560 -16.32 28.87 -2.60
C HIS A 560 -16.68 28.55 -1.15
N THR A 561 -17.75 29.13 -0.63
CA THR A 561 -18.20 28.94 0.78
C THR A 561 -19.20 27.81 0.97
N GLY A 562 -19.62 27.15 -0.08
CA GLY A 562 -20.63 26.08 -0.05
C GLY A 562 -20.37 25.01 1.01
N GLY A 563 -21.36 24.75 1.85
CA GLY A 563 -21.27 23.80 2.97
C GLY A 563 -20.71 24.35 4.28
N TYR A 564 -20.16 25.59 4.29
CA TYR A 564 -19.71 26.28 5.51
C TYR A 564 -20.52 27.54 5.80
N TYR A 565 -20.90 28.28 4.76
CA TYR A 565 -21.65 29.52 4.88
C TYR A 565 -22.57 29.72 3.67
N ASN A 566 -23.85 29.85 3.93
CA ASN A 566 -24.89 29.99 2.89
C ASN A 566 -25.35 31.45 2.66
N GLY A 567 -24.71 32.43 3.33
CA GLY A 567 -25.03 33.82 3.18
C GLY A 567 -24.16 34.55 2.14
N PRO A 568 -24.52 35.76 1.73
CA PRO A 568 -23.69 36.58 0.87
C PRO A 568 -22.41 37.00 1.59
N LEU A 569 -21.24 36.84 0.96
CA LEU A 569 -19.96 37.28 1.53
C LEU A 569 -19.81 38.80 1.61
N GLY A 570 -20.63 39.56 0.88
CA GLY A 570 -20.53 41.00 0.80
C GLY A 570 -19.28 41.51 0.06
N ILE A 571 -18.63 40.62 -0.70
CA ILE A 571 -17.47 40.96 -1.53
C ILE A 571 -17.95 41.25 -2.94
N ALA A 572 -17.53 42.39 -3.50
CA ALA A 572 -17.85 42.74 -4.90
C ALA A 572 -17.04 41.84 -5.86
N ALA A 573 -17.60 41.55 -7.04
CA ALA A 573 -16.91 40.79 -8.08
C ALA A 573 -15.56 41.42 -8.45
N GLY A 574 -14.59 40.58 -8.80
CA GLY A 574 -13.22 40.96 -9.17
C GLY A 574 -12.19 40.86 -8.05
N PRO A 575 -11.04 41.54 -8.15
CA PRO A 575 -9.94 41.39 -7.20
C PRO A 575 -10.32 41.79 -5.77
N VAL A 576 -10.06 40.93 -4.80
CA VAL A 576 -10.37 41.15 -3.39
C VAL A 576 -9.25 41.94 -2.72
N LYS A 577 -9.58 43.08 -2.08
CA LYS A 577 -8.62 43.82 -1.27
C LYS A 577 -8.38 43.16 0.09
N VAL A 578 -7.17 43.27 0.63
CA VAL A 578 -6.78 42.74 1.95
C VAL A 578 -7.73 43.24 3.05
N GLY A 579 -8.04 44.51 3.07
CA GLY A 579 -8.99 45.09 4.05
C GLY A 579 -10.40 44.50 3.94
N THR A 580 -10.88 44.26 2.73
CA THR A 580 -12.18 43.62 2.47
C THR A 580 -12.18 42.17 2.96
N LEU A 581 -11.14 41.41 2.64
CA LEU A 581 -10.99 40.01 3.09
C LEU A 581 -11.02 39.92 4.62
N ILE A 582 -10.22 40.74 5.30
CA ILE A 582 -10.17 40.79 6.77
C ILE A 582 -11.53 41.16 7.38
N ALA A 583 -12.21 42.17 6.81
CA ALA A 583 -13.55 42.58 7.28
C ALA A 583 -14.57 41.44 7.11
N THR A 584 -14.53 40.73 6.00
CA THR A 584 -15.38 39.57 5.73
C THR A 584 -15.13 38.46 6.72
N VAL A 585 -13.86 38.06 6.94
CA VAL A 585 -13.51 37.00 7.90
C VAL A 585 -13.95 37.36 9.31
N ARG A 586 -13.80 38.62 9.75
CA ARG A 586 -14.33 39.10 11.04
C ARG A 586 -15.85 39.01 11.11
N GLY A 587 -16.53 39.42 10.06
CA GLY A 587 -17.99 39.35 9.96
C GLY A 587 -18.54 37.94 10.05
N LEU A 588 -17.77 36.98 9.62
CA LEU A 588 -18.05 35.55 9.72
C LEU A 588 -17.64 34.92 11.08
N GLY A 589 -17.19 35.73 12.05
CA GLY A 589 -16.79 35.27 13.37
C GLY A 589 -15.32 34.89 13.49
N GLY A 590 -14.50 35.18 12.48
CA GLY A 590 -13.04 34.92 12.53
C GLY A 590 -12.37 35.77 13.62
N ASN A 591 -11.51 35.15 14.44
CA ASN A 591 -10.81 35.84 15.53
C ASN A 591 -9.61 36.65 15.03
N ILE A 592 -9.89 37.74 14.34
CA ILE A 592 -8.88 38.71 13.90
C ILE A 592 -8.92 39.92 14.83
N PRO A 593 -7.80 40.25 15.56
CA PRO A 593 -7.73 41.38 16.47
C PRO A 593 -8.07 42.73 15.78
N SER A 594 -8.59 43.68 16.57
CA SER A 594 -8.89 45.03 16.08
C SER A 594 -7.62 45.74 15.58
N SER A 595 -6.47 45.50 16.23
CA SER A 595 -5.15 45.99 15.76
C SER A 595 -4.63 45.11 14.63
N THR A 596 -5.17 45.28 13.44
CA THR A 596 -4.89 44.44 12.27
C THR A 596 -3.41 44.48 11.84
N GLU A 597 -2.79 45.65 11.86
CA GLU A 597 -1.36 45.78 11.45
C GLU A 597 -0.42 45.03 12.39
N SER A 598 -0.65 45.10 13.70
CA SER A 598 0.13 44.37 14.68
C SER A 598 -0.04 42.87 14.53
N TRP A 599 -1.29 42.41 14.33
CA TRP A 599 -1.60 41.00 14.09
C TRP A 599 -0.99 40.49 12.78
N TRP A 600 -1.03 41.33 11.70
CA TRP A 600 -0.42 41.01 10.41
C TRP A 600 1.07 40.70 10.54
N LYS A 601 1.78 41.51 11.32
CA LYS A 601 3.20 41.25 11.64
C LYS A 601 3.39 39.98 12.49
N GLN A 602 2.51 39.70 13.46
CA GLN A 602 2.58 38.51 14.32
C GLN A 602 2.43 37.20 13.52
N ILE A 603 1.60 37.18 12.47
CA ILE A 603 1.48 36.03 11.57
C ILE A 603 2.58 35.96 10.50
N GLY A 604 3.61 36.79 10.62
CA GLY A 604 4.80 36.76 9.77
C GLY A 604 4.65 37.42 8.41
N LEU A 605 3.61 38.24 8.22
CA LEU A 605 3.43 39.04 7.01
C LEU A 605 3.99 40.45 7.20
N SER A 606 4.66 40.97 6.18
CA SER A 606 5.18 42.34 6.14
C SER A 606 4.21 43.27 5.39
N ASP A 607 4.39 44.55 5.57
CA ASP A 607 3.79 45.62 4.75
C ASP A 607 2.26 45.51 4.63
N TYR A 608 1.58 45.64 5.79
CA TYR A 608 0.11 45.72 5.81
C TYR A 608 -0.37 46.92 5.01
N ASP A 609 -1.14 46.61 3.97
CA ASP A 609 -1.86 47.61 3.17
C ASP A 609 -3.28 47.07 2.90
N SER A 610 -4.28 47.77 3.46
CA SER A 610 -5.71 47.41 3.31
C SER A 610 -6.20 47.51 1.88
N ASP A 611 -5.59 48.36 1.07
CA ASP A 611 -5.98 48.63 -0.32
C ASP A 611 -5.27 47.74 -1.34
N ARG A 612 -4.24 47.03 -0.92
CA ARG A 612 -3.56 46.06 -1.75
C ARG A 612 -4.51 44.92 -2.12
N VAL A 613 -4.45 44.46 -3.36
CA VAL A 613 -5.12 43.22 -3.78
C VAL A 613 -4.51 42.04 -3.00
N ALA A 614 -5.37 41.25 -2.38
CA ALA A 614 -4.94 40.00 -1.72
C ALA A 614 -4.50 38.97 -2.77
N THR A 615 -3.51 38.17 -2.45
CA THR A 615 -3.18 36.95 -3.20
C THR A 615 -3.95 35.77 -2.62
N ARG A 616 -3.93 34.64 -3.29
CA ARG A 616 -4.56 33.40 -2.81
C ARG A 616 -3.83 32.81 -1.59
N LEU A 617 -2.53 33.18 -1.41
CA LEU A 617 -1.77 32.98 -0.19
C LEU A 617 -2.24 34.04 0.87
#